data_99ce5612086f41d0da307717a2d32345
#
_entry.id   99ce5612086f41d0da307717a2d32345
#
_cell.length_a   1.000
_cell.length_b   1.000
_cell.length_c   1.000
_cell.angle_alpha   90.00
_cell.angle_beta   90.00
_cell.angle_gamma   90.00
#
_symmetry.space_group_name_H-M   'P 1'
#
loop_
_entity.id
_entity.type
_entity.pdbx_description
1 polymer ?
#
loop_
_entity_poly.entity_id
_entity_poly.type
_entity_poly.pdbx_seq_one_letter_code
_entity_poly.pdbx_strand_id
1 'polypeptide(L)'
;MKQEPTQNSKQREGDEFESARDRAAAQAPSVPARREFLRTGLLGGAVAAAVSSVVPGTSRARERSAATSPADIPSFELDEITITDLQDAMKSGKYTARSIAEKYRARIDQIDEQGPAINSIIELNPDALDIADALDKERKDKGPRGPLHGIPVLIKDNIDTADKMMTTAGSLALLGSKAPKDSVVAQKLREAGAVILGKTNLSEWANIRSSHSTSGWSGRGGQTRNPYALDRNPCGSSSGSGAGVSANLCVAAIGTETDGSIVCPSTSNGIVGIKPTVGLVSRTGIIPISHSQDGAGPMCRTVRDAAIVLGALTGLDDQDAATSESRERSYTDYTQFLKADGLRGARIGVVRKTFGFNEAVDKIMEDALETMKKQGAILVDPAPIETAGKFGDSEFTVLLYELKADLNAYLARLGPNAPVKTLKDIIDFNERNREKEMPYFGQDTFLKAEEKGPLTTQEYVDALAKNHQLARKEGIDATMDKNNLDALIGPTGGPAWLTDHINGDSFDGGSSGAAAVAGYPNITVPAGFIAGLPVGISFFGRAWSEPVLIRIAYSFEQATKVRKPPSFLPTVNI
;
A
#
# COMPACT_ATOMS: atom_id res chain seq x y z
N MET A 1 -9.91 70.88 -32.94
CA MET A 1 -10.61 71.39 -31.75
C MET A 1 -11.14 70.24 -30.99
N LYS A 2 -10.65 70.10 -29.80
CA LYS A 2 -10.88 69.02 -28.80
C LYS A 2 -12.28 69.10 -28.22
N GLN A 3 -12.87 67.97 -27.88
CA GLN A 3 -13.73 67.84 -26.71
C GLN A 3 -13.68 66.41 -26.18
N GLU A 4 -13.25 66.28 -24.93
CA GLU A 4 -13.36 65.06 -24.07
C GLU A 4 -14.82 64.83 -23.70
N PRO A 5 -15.23 63.58 -23.47
CA PRO A 5 -16.43 63.31 -22.68
C PRO A 5 -16.06 62.78 -21.28
N THR A 6 -16.76 63.34 -20.36
CA THR A 6 -16.82 63.28 -18.91
C THR A 6 -16.97 61.86 -18.35
N GLN A 7 -16.23 61.61 -17.24
CA GLN A 7 -16.50 60.59 -16.22
C GLN A 7 -17.93 60.71 -15.66
N ASN A 8 -18.77 59.69 -15.83
CA ASN A 8 -19.84 59.34 -14.91
C ASN A 8 -20.65 58.12 -15.36
N SER A 9 -20.08 56.89 -15.30
CA SER A 9 -20.87 55.68 -15.46
C SER A 9 -20.24 54.42 -14.81
N LYS A 10 -19.36 54.57 -13.84
CA LYS A 10 -18.73 53.43 -13.12
C LYS A 10 -19.05 53.35 -11.60
N GLN A 11 -20.12 54.04 -11.15
CA GLN A 11 -20.47 54.04 -9.72
C GLN A 11 -21.88 53.49 -9.39
N ARG A 12 -22.54 52.78 -10.33
CA ARG A 12 -23.85 52.18 -10.05
C ARG A 12 -23.91 50.64 -10.17
N GLU A 13 -22.83 49.96 -10.51
CA GLU A 13 -22.79 48.48 -10.53
C GLU A 13 -22.12 47.84 -9.30
N GLY A 14 -21.59 48.62 -8.35
CA GLY A 14 -20.97 48.15 -7.12
C GLY A 14 -21.92 47.85 -5.96
N ASP A 15 -23.08 48.46 -5.93
CA ASP A 15 -23.95 48.45 -4.73
C ASP A 15 -25.09 47.39 -4.79
N GLU A 16 -25.28 46.68 -5.88
CA GLU A 16 -26.27 45.58 -5.96
C GLU A 16 -25.71 44.19 -5.64
N PHE A 17 -24.37 44.01 -5.59
CA PHE A 17 -23.76 42.72 -5.26
C PHE A 17 -23.46 42.50 -3.76
N GLU A 18 -23.47 43.55 -2.94
CA GLU A 18 -23.25 43.43 -1.49
C GLU A 18 -24.56 43.14 -0.71
N SER A 19 -25.72 43.50 -1.25
CA SER A 19 -27.02 43.27 -0.59
C SER A 19 -27.57 41.84 -0.72
N ALA A 20 -26.98 41.00 -1.58
CA ALA A 20 -27.38 39.61 -1.77
C ALA A 20 -26.66 38.63 -0.85
N ARG A 21 -25.53 39.01 -0.28
CA ARG A 21 -24.78 38.16 0.70
C ARG A 21 -25.34 38.24 2.12
N ASP A 22 -25.93 39.35 2.52
CA ASP A 22 -26.45 39.51 3.89
C ASP A 22 -27.88 38.97 4.09
N ARG A 23 -28.57 38.55 3.05
CA ARG A 23 -29.91 37.92 3.15
C ARG A 23 -29.92 36.39 3.16
N ALA A 24 -28.77 35.75 2.92
CA ALA A 24 -28.63 34.28 2.95
C ALA A 24 -28.13 33.72 4.31
N ALA A 25 -27.78 34.60 5.26
CA ALA A 25 -27.26 34.19 6.57
C ALA A 25 -28.31 34.10 7.68
N ALA A 26 -29.62 34.29 7.40
CA ALA A 26 -30.65 34.42 8.40
C ALA A 26 -31.72 33.33 8.42
N GLN A 27 -31.48 32.11 7.91
CA GLN A 27 -32.41 30.98 8.10
C GLN A 27 -31.69 29.63 8.01
N ALA A 28 -30.92 29.28 9.06
CA ALA A 28 -30.58 27.90 9.34
C ALA A 28 -31.25 27.50 10.68
N PRO A 29 -31.95 26.36 10.75
CA PRO A 29 -32.58 25.93 12.00
C PRO A 29 -31.51 25.51 13.01
N SER A 30 -31.60 26.04 14.23
CA SER A 30 -30.77 25.71 15.39
C SER A 30 -30.96 24.23 15.78
N VAL A 31 -29.87 23.49 15.82
CA VAL A 31 -29.82 22.13 16.38
C VAL A 31 -29.76 22.26 17.91
N PRO A 32 -30.68 21.63 18.69
CA PRO A 32 -30.63 21.67 20.14
C PRO A 32 -29.45 20.89 20.70
N ALA A 33 -28.83 21.44 21.73
CA ALA A 33 -27.67 20.86 22.41
C ALA A 33 -27.98 19.52 23.08
N ARG A 34 -27.04 18.60 22.96
CA ARG A 34 -26.99 17.17 23.36
C ARG A 34 -27.26 16.92 24.88
N ARG A 35 -27.76 17.89 25.66
CA ARG A 35 -27.93 17.76 27.11
C ARG A 35 -29.35 17.49 27.61
N GLU A 36 -30.38 17.53 26.77
CA GLU A 36 -31.77 17.32 27.21
C GLU A 36 -32.36 15.93 26.90
N PHE A 37 -31.66 15.07 26.16
CA PHE A 37 -32.17 13.77 25.78
C PHE A 37 -32.02 12.67 26.85
N LEU A 38 -31.36 12.92 27.96
CA LEU A 38 -31.08 11.93 29.03
C LEU A 38 -31.97 12.02 30.26
N ARG A 39 -33.09 12.79 30.23
CA ARG A 39 -33.95 12.97 31.42
C ARG A 39 -35.37 12.46 31.36
N THR A 40 -35.81 11.81 30.28
CA THR A 40 -37.21 11.29 30.20
C THR A 40 -37.20 9.84 29.66
N GLY A 41 -36.94 8.91 30.51
CA GLY A 41 -36.95 7.50 30.09
C GLY A 41 -36.85 6.48 31.22
N LEU A 42 -37.49 6.79 32.37
CA LEU A 42 -37.66 5.79 33.42
C LEU A 42 -39.10 5.91 33.94
N LEU A 43 -39.97 5.01 33.50
CA LEU A 43 -41.13 4.47 34.25
C LEU A 43 -42.08 3.76 33.26
N GLY A 44 -42.34 2.49 33.47
CA GLY A 44 -43.39 1.76 32.79
C GLY A 44 -43.00 0.32 32.56
N GLY A 45 -43.25 -0.50 33.58
CA GLY A 45 -42.90 -1.89 33.68
C GLY A 45 -43.95 -2.87 33.15
N ALA A 46 -43.45 -4.03 33.01
CA ALA A 46 -43.99 -5.37 33.34
C ALA A 46 -45.23 -5.95 32.64
N VAL A 47 -45.06 -7.23 32.30
CA VAL A 47 -46.01 -8.35 32.17
C VAL A 47 -46.55 -8.65 30.78
N ALA A 48 -46.09 -9.73 30.18
CA ALA A 48 -46.85 -10.93 29.88
C ALA A 48 -46.01 -12.05 29.28
N ALA A 49 -46.22 -13.23 29.80
CA ALA A 49 -45.51 -14.46 29.53
C ALA A 49 -46.08 -15.28 28.35
N ALA A 50 -45.19 -16.07 27.76
CA ALA A 50 -45.37 -17.40 27.18
C ALA A 50 -46.33 -17.65 26.01
N VAL A 51 -45.79 -18.16 24.91
CA VAL A 51 -46.09 -19.51 24.39
C VAL A 51 -44.95 -19.94 23.43
N SER A 52 -44.41 -21.12 23.71
CA SER A 52 -43.39 -21.82 22.94
C SER A 52 -43.97 -22.45 21.68
N SER A 53 -43.26 -22.39 20.56
CA SER A 53 -43.30 -23.42 19.54
C SER A 53 -41.91 -23.58 18.91
N VAL A 54 -41.35 -24.75 19.12
CA VAL A 54 -40.08 -25.25 18.67
C VAL A 54 -40.15 -25.59 17.19
N VAL A 55 -39.25 -25.01 16.39
CA VAL A 55 -38.87 -25.54 15.07
C VAL A 55 -37.34 -25.61 15.05
N PRO A 56 -36.71 -26.76 14.83
CA PRO A 56 -35.27 -26.88 14.77
C PRO A 56 -34.77 -26.56 13.37
N GLY A 57 -34.29 -25.34 13.19
CA GLY A 57 -33.49 -24.94 12.03
C GLY A 57 -32.06 -24.68 12.48
N THR A 58 -31.16 -25.60 12.19
CA THR A 58 -29.73 -25.50 12.51
C THR A 58 -29.07 -24.49 11.60
N SER A 59 -29.15 -23.20 11.94
CA SER A 59 -28.16 -22.23 11.53
C SER A 59 -27.03 -22.29 12.55
N ARG A 60 -25.91 -22.90 12.18
CA ARG A 60 -24.64 -22.71 12.90
C ARG A 60 -24.25 -21.23 12.78
N ALA A 61 -24.69 -20.43 13.72
CA ALA A 61 -24.04 -19.19 14.05
C ALA A 61 -22.59 -19.57 14.44
N ARG A 62 -21.62 -19.17 13.61
CA ARG A 62 -20.20 -19.29 13.92
C ARG A 62 -20.02 -18.45 15.19
N GLU A 63 -19.85 -19.09 16.34
CA GLU A 63 -19.48 -18.43 17.59
C GLU A 63 -18.26 -17.57 17.26
N ARG A 64 -18.36 -16.26 17.49
CA ARG A 64 -17.21 -15.37 17.46
C ARG A 64 -16.26 -15.89 18.53
N SER A 65 -15.17 -16.52 18.11
CA SER A 65 -14.06 -16.86 18.99
C SER A 65 -13.69 -15.60 19.77
N ALA A 66 -13.67 -15.68 21.09
CA ALA A 66 -13.21 -14.60 21.94
C ALA A 66 -11.81 -14.22 21.49
N ALA A 67 -11.53 -12.91 21.37
CA ALA A 67 -10.22 -12.42 20.99
C ALA A 67 -9.18 -13.03 21.94
N THR A 68 -8.23 -13.78 21.39
CA THR A 68 -7.13 -14.39 22.17
C THR A 68 -6.33 -13.28 22.86
N SER A 69 -6.04 -13.49 24.14
CA SER A 69 -5.08 -12.65 24.88
C SER A 69 -3.68 -12.80 24.25
N PRO A 70 -2.83 -11.76 24.25
CA PRO A 70 -1.44 -11.88 23.78
C PRO A 70 -0.67 -13.06 24.41
N ALA A 71 -1.04 -13.47 25.62
CA ALA A 71 -0.46 -14.61 26.31
C ALA A 71 -0.77 -15.98 25.66
N ASP A 72 -1.79 -16.05 24.79
CA ASP A 72 -2.25 -17.29 24.16
C ASP A 72 -1.65 -17.53 22.77
N ILE A 73 -0.80 -16.60 22.29
CA ILE A 73 -0.14 -16.74 20.99
C ILE A 73 1.13 -17.55 21.14
N PRO A 74 1.26 -18.72 20.46
CA PRO A 74 2.45 -19.55 20.54
C PRO A 74 3.69 -18.80 20.06
N SER A 75 4.82 -19.01 20.77
CA SER A 75 6.12 -18.51 20.30
C SER A 75 6.44 -19.07 18.91
N PHE A 76 7.11 -18.29 18.09
CA PHE A 76 7.48 -18.69 16.75
C PHE A 76 9.00 -18.73 16.59
N GLU A 77 9.53 -19.88 16.20
CA GLU A 77 10.99 -20.10 16.10
C GLU A 77 11.67 -19.20 15.05
N LEU A 78 10.91 -18.77 14.02
CA LEU A 78 11.39 -17.89 12.94
C LEU A 78 10.95 -16.43 13.14
N ASP A 79 10.62 -16.04 14.38
CA ASP A 79 10.20 -14.67 14.68
C ASP A 79 11.32 -13.67 14.37
N GLU A 80 11.01 -12.61 13.61
CA GLU A 80 11.93 -11.55 13.16
C GLU A 80 13.17 -12.04 12.37
N ILE A 81 13.20 -13.30 11.91
CA ILE A 81 14.34 -13.87 11.18
C ILE A 81 14.51 -13.17 9.82
N THR A 82 15.76 -12.92 9.41
CA THR A 82 16.09 -12.28 8.13
C THR A 82 16.36 -13.31 7.02
N ILE A 83 16.37 -12.87 5.76
CA ILE A 83 16.78 -13.70 4.62
C ILE A 83 18.20 -14.23 4.83
N THR A 84 19.11 -13.41 5.33
CA THR A 84 20.51 -13.81 5.60
C THR A 84 20.57 -14.91 6.66
N ASP A 85 19.84 -14.76 7.77
CA ASP A 85 19.80 -15.77 8.84
C ASP A 85 19.22 -17.12 8.34
N LEU A 86 18.19 -17.08 7.49
CA LEU A 86 17.62 -18.28 6.87
C LEU A 86 18.61 -18.95 5.93
N GLN A 87 19.38 -18.19 5.14
CA GLN A 87 20.43 -18.74 4.28
C GLN A 87 21.54 -19.41 5.10
N ASP A 88 21.98 -18.77 6.18
CA ASP A 88 22.98 -19.33 7.09
C ASP A 88 22.47 -20.60 7.80
N ALA A 89 21.21 -20.61 8.20
CA ALA A 89 20.57 -21.78 8.79
C ALA A 89 20.44 -22.96 7.79
N MET A 90 20.11 -22.68 6.51
CA MET A 90 20.11 -23.70 5.46
C MET A 90 21.53 -24.19 5.14
N LYS A 91 22.53 -23.31 5.12
CA LYS A 91 23.93 -23.65 4.91
C LYS A 91 24.50 -24.54 6.01
N SER A 92 24.10 -24.29 7.26
CA SER A 92 24.52 -25.10 8.41
C SER A 92 23.75 -26.42 8.55
N GLY A 93 22.69 -26.64 7.74
CA GLY A 93 21.82 -27.80 7.84
C GLY A 93 20.81 -27.74 9.00
N LYS A 94 20.67 -26.60 9.68
CA LYS A 94 19.65 -26.40 10.73
C LYS A 94 18.24 -26.45 10.14
N TYR A 95 18.05 -25.88 8.96
CA TYR A 95 16.79 -25.88 8.22
C TYR A 95 16.99 -26.33 6.78
N THR A 96 15.89 -26.73 6.14
CA THR A 96 15.74 -26.89 4.70
C THR A 96 14.68 -25.91 4.20
N ALA A 97 14.62 -25.64 2.89
CA ALA A 97 13.55 -24.83 2.31
C ALA A 97 12.17 -25.41 2.66
N ARG A 98 12.05 -26.77 2.63
CA ARG A 98 10.83 -27.48 3.03
C ARG A 98 10.46 -27.17 4.47
N SER A 99 11.38 -27.35 5.42
CA SER A 99 11.10 -27.16 6.84
C SER A 99 10.75 -25.70 7.19
N ILE A 100 11.36 -24.73 6.48
CA ILE A 100 11.02 -23.30 6.61
C ILE A 100 9.59 -23.03 6.09
N ALA A 101 9.25 -23.54 4.92
CA ALA A 101 7.92 -23.39 4.34
C ALA A 101 6.82 -24.02 5.23
N GLU A 102 7.07 -25.19 5.79
CA GLU A 102 6.16 -25.85 6.76
C GLU A 102 5.95 -25.00 8.01
N LYS A 103 7.01 -24.42 8.57
CA LYS A 103 6.91 -23.54 9.75
C LYS A 103 6.06 -22.31 9.46
N TYR A 104 6.28 -21.64 8.32
CA TYR A 104 5.46 -20.48 7.94
C TYR A 104 4.00 -20.86 7.67
N ARG A 105 3.72 -22.00 7.03
CA ARG A 105 2.34 -22.48 6.85
C ARG A 105 1.64 -22.73 8.18
N ALA A 106 2.32 -23.39 9.12
CA ALA A 106 1.77 -23.60 10.47
C ALA A 106 1.52 -22.26 11.19
N ARG A 107 2.40 -21.26 10.98
CA ARG A 107 2.20 -19.91 11.55
C ARG A 107 1.01 -19.20 10.91
N ILE A 108 0.80 -19.35 9.61
CA ILE A 108 -0.36 -18.83 8.90
C ILE A 108 -1.64 -19.42 9.49
N ASP A 109 -1.73 -20.75 9.67
CA ASP A 109 -2.90 -21.39 10.27
C ASP A 109 -3.18 -20.83 11.68
N GLN A 110 -2.16 -20.59 12.48
CA GLN A 110 -2.30 -20.11 13.87
C GLN A 110 -2.70 -18.64 13.99
N ILE A 111 -2.23 -17.77 13.11
CA ILE A 111 -2.31 -16.31 13.26
C ILE A 111 -3.23 -15.68 12.24
N ASP A 112 -3.22 -16.18 11.00
CA ASP A 112 -3.97 -15.57 9.90
C ASP A 112 -5.39 -16.11 9.78
N GLU A 113 -5.53 -17.45 9.87
CA GLU A 113 -6.83 -18.12 9.74
C GLU A 113 -7.53 -18.32 11.09
N GLN A 114 -6.75 -18.57 12.14
CA GLN A 114 -7.23 -18.80 13.52
C GLN A 114 -6.66 -17.72 14.46
N GLY A 115 -6.89 -17.89 15.76
CA GLY A 115 -6.36 -16.97 16.78
C GLY A 115 -6.71 -15.51 16.49
N PRO A 116 -5.73 -14.61 16.27
CA PRO A 116 -5.95 -13.21 15.91
C PRO A 116 -6.76 -13.03 14.63
N ALA A 117 -6.72 -14.01 13.72
CA ALA A 117 -7.42 -14.01 12.44
C ALA A 117 -7.15 -12.72 11.65
N ILE A 118 -5.87 -12.47 11.34
CA ILE A 118 -5.43 -11.27 10.65
C ILE A 118 -6.02 -11.19 9.24
N ASN A 119 -6.25 -12.35 8.61
CA ASN A 119 -6.84 -12.45 7.27
C ASN A 119 -6.01 -11.70 6.21
N SER A 120 -4.70 -11.89 6.26
CA SER A 120 -3.74 -11.25 5.34
C SER A 120 -3.50 -12.07 4.07
N ILE A 121 -3.83 -13.37 4.08
CA ILE A 121 -3.63 -14.29 2.97
C ILE A 121 -4.99 -14.67 2.38
N ILE A 122 -5.12 -14.53 1.06
CA ILE A 122 -6.36 -14.82 0.33
C ILE A 122 -6.33 -16.21 -0.31
N GLU A 123 -5.13 -16.74 -0.63
CA GLU A 123 -4.96 -18.06 -1.22
C GLU A 123 -3.55 -18.60 -0.95
N LEU A 124 -3.44 -19.84 -0.49
CA LEU A 124 -2.17 -20.55 -0.34
C LEU A 124 -1.83 -21.32 -1.61
N ASN A 125 -0.54 -21.37 -1.93
CA ASN A 125 -0.03 -22.18 -3.03
C ASN A 125 -0.04 -23.68 -2.63
N PRO A 126 -0.86 -24.52 -3.26
CA PRO A 126 -0.93 -25.94 -2.91
C PRO A 126 0.37 -26.70 -3.22
N ASP A 127 1.20 -26.18 -4.15
CA ASP A 127 2.44 -26.82 -4.58
C ASP A 127 3.69 -26.28 -3.84
N ALA A 128 3.54 -25.35 -2.90
CA ALA A 128 4.66 -24.67 -2.24
C ALA A 128 5.66 -25.63 -1.59
N LEU A 129 5.16 -26.70 -0.96
CA LEU A 129 6.02 -27.67 -0.28
C LEU A 129 6.79 -28.56 -1.26
N ASP A 130 6.18 -28.97 -2.37
CA ASP A 130 6.85 -29.75 -3.42
C ASP A 130 7.93 -28.91 -4.13
N ILE A 131 7.65 -27.63 -4.34
CA ILE A 131 8.61 -26.65 -4.85
C ILE A 131 9.81 -26.53 -3.89
N ALA A 132 9.54 -26.43 -2.59
CA ALA A 132 10.58 -26.34 -1.58
C ALA A 132 11.48 -27.61 -1.55
N ASP A 133 10.89 -28.81 -1.65
CA ASP A 133 11.64 -30.07 -1.78
C ASP A 133 12.55 -30.09 -3.02
N ALA A 134 12.04 -29.63 -4.14
CA ALA A 134 12.83 -29.55 -5.39
C ALA A 134 14.02 -28.58 -5.24
N LEU A 135 13.82 -27.45 -4.55
CA LEU A 135 14.87 -26.48 -4.26
C LEU A 135 15.90 -27.01 -3.26
N ASP A 136 15.48 -27.78 -2.24
CA ASP A 136 16.41 -28.46 -1.31
C ASP A 136 17.30 -29.46 -2.07
N LYS A 137 16.72 -30.24 -2.99
CA LYS A 137 17.48 -31.14 -3.85
C LYS A 137 18.45 -30.37 -4.75
N GLU A 138 17.99 -29.29 -5.39
CA GLU A 138 18.86 -28.45 -6.23
C GLU A 138 20.01 -27.83 -5.44
N ARG A 139 19.74 -27.33 -4.23
CA ARG A 139 20.79 -26.79 -3.31
C ARG A 139 21.85 -27.83 -3.01
N LYS A 140 21.44 -29.07 -2.77
CA LYS A 140 22.37 -30.18 -2.50
C LYS A 140 23.20 -30.56 -3.73
N ASP A 141 22.58 -30.59 -4.91
CA ASP A 141 23.22 -31.09 -6.12
C ASP A 141 24.08 -30.02 -6.83
N LYS A 142 23.66 -28.73 -6.77
CA LYS A 142 24.25 -27.64 -7.57
C LYS A 142 24.65 -26.40 -6.73
N GLY A 143 24.27 -26.36 -5.47
CA GLY A 143 24.37 -25.15 -4.64
C GLY A 143 23.16 -24.22 -4.81
N PRO A 144 23.07 -23.13 -4.00
CA PRO A 144 21.99 -22.16 -4.08
C PRO A 144 22.13 -21.26 -5.32
N ARG A 145 21.00 -20.88 -5.93
CA ARG A 145 20.95 -19.91 -7.06
C ARG A 145 21.37 -18.49 -6.62
N GLY A 146 21.09 -18.13 -5.38
CA GLY A 146 21.32 -16.80 -4.81
C GLY A 146 20.66 -16.65 -3.43
N PRO A 147 20.56 -15.41 -2.92
CA PRO A 147 20.06 -15.16 -1.56
C PRO A 147 18.58 -15.52 -1.36
N LEU A 148 17.77 -15.62 -2.42
CA LEU A 148 16.36 -16.02 -2.32
C LEU A 148 16.12 -17.52 -2.52
N HIS A 149 17.14 -18.32 -2.78
CA HIS A 149 16.96 -19.75 -3.01
C HIS A 149 16.40 -20.47 -1.76
N GLY A 150 15.19 -21.04 -1.88
CA GLY A 150 14.48 -21.72 -0.80
C GLY A 150 13.79 -20.78 0.21
N ILE A 151 13.75 -19.48 -0.07
CA ILE A 151 13.13 -18.48 0.81
C ILE A 151 11.63 -18.35 0.52
N PRO A 152 10.76 -18.55 1.54
CA PRO A 152 9.32 -18.36 1.38
C PRO A 152 8.95 -16.88 1.26
N VAL A 153 8.18 -16.55 0.22
CA VAL A 153 7.67 -15.19 -0.05
C VAL A 153 6.17 -15.23 -0.33
N LEU A 154 5.49 -14.12 -0.07
CA LEU A 154 4.10 -13.89 -0.45
C LEU A 154 4.03 -12.82 -1.54
N ILE A 155 2.99 -12.87 -2.39
CA ILE A 155 2.76 -11.86 -3.41
C ILE A 155 1.31 -11.40 -3.39
N LYS A 156 1.07 -10.12 -3.71
CA LYS A 156 -0.26 -9.53 -3.73
C LYS A 156 -1.15 -10.18 -4.80
N ASP A 157 -2.44 -10.33 -4.53
CA ASP A 157 -3.39 -11.04 -5.42
C ASP A 157 -3.75 -10.28 -6.72
N ASN A 158 -3.02 -9.24 -7.05
CA ASN A 158 -3.05 -8.62 -8.38
C ASN A 158 -1.81 -8.95 -9.24
N ILE A 159 -0.94 -9.83 -8.78
CA ILE A 159 0.29 -10.26 -9.46
C ILE A 159 0.07 -11.67 -10.00
N ASP A 160 0.14 -11.84 -11.32
CA ASP A 160 -0.12 -13.12 -12.00
C ASP A 160 0.86 -14.22 -11.63
N THR A 161 0.30 -15.43 -11.46
CA THR A 161 1.05 -16.70 -11.38
C THR A 161 0.42 -17.75 -12.28
N ALA A 162 1.23 -18.38 -13.13
CA ALA A 162 0.80 -19.46 -14.00
C ALA A 162 0.87 -20.82 -13.27
N ASP A 163 0.14 -20.93 -12.18
CA ASP A 163 0.07 -22.13 -11.35
C ASP A 163 -1.41 -22.44 -10.96
N LYS A 164 -1.63 -23.10 -9.85
CA LYS A 164 -2.98 -23.47 -9.42
C LYS A 164 -3.74 -22.33 -8.76
N MET A 165 -3.02 -21.27 -8.32
CA MET A 165 -3.63 -20.10 -7.67
C MET A 165 -4.33 -19.20 -8.70
N MET A 166 -5.32 -18.46 -8.23
CA MET A 166 -5.99 -17.41 -8.98
C MET A 166 -5.26 -16.08 -8.85
N THR A 167 -5.57 -15.14 -9.76
CA THR A 167 -5.24 -13.73 -9.65
C THR A 167 -6.53 -12.94 -9.81
N THR A 168 -7.00 -12.29 -8.75
CA THR A 168 -8.36 -11.77 -8.71
C THR A 168 -8.48 -10.30 -8.32
N ALA A 169 -7.40 -9.63 -7.94
CA ALA A 169 -7.45 -8.31 -7.30
C ALA A 169 -8.46 -8.26 -6.13
N GLY A 170 -8.70 -9.40 -5.46
CA GLY A 170 -9.65 -9.54 -4.37
C GLY A 170 -11.12 -9.58 -4.80
N SER A 171 -11.45 -9.49 -6.08
CA SER A 171 -12.82 -9.45 -6.58
C SER A 171 -13.37 -10.82 -6.97
N LEU A 172 -14.65 -11.04 -6.71
CA LEU A 172 -15.39 -12.20 -7.18
C LEU A 172 -15.58 -12.19 -8.71
N ALA A 173 -15.45 -11.03 -9.37
CA ALA A 173 -15.55 -10.93 -10.83
C ALA A 173 -14.46 -11.72 -11.56
N LEU A 174 -13.32 -11.95 -10.92
CA LEU A 174 -12.22 -12.76 -11.45
C LEU A 174 -12.11 -14.14 -10.79
N LEU A 175 -13.11 -14.57 -10.03
CA LEU A 175 -13.10 -15.89 -9.41
C LEU A 175 -13.03 -16.99 -10.49
N GLY A 176 -12.08 -17.91 -10.33
CA GLY A 176 -11.79 -18.94 -11.32
C GLY A 176 -10.79 -18.51 -12.40
N SER A 177 -10.40 -17.23 -12.44
CA SER A 177 -9.37 -16.73 -13.36
C SER A 177 -7.99 -17.27 -12.98
N LYS A 178 -7.34 -17.94 -13.92
CA LYS A 178 -5.94 -18.38 -13.83
C LYS A 178 -5.15 -17.69 -14.92
N ALA A 179 -4.09 -17.04 -14.54
CA ALA A 179 -3.23 -16.35 -15.48
C ALA A 179 -2.57 -17.38 -16.44
N PRO A 180 -2.52 -17.11 -17.75
CA PRO A 180 -1.91 -18.03 -18.71
C PRO A 180 -0.37 -18.06 -18.63
N LYS A 181 0.23 -17.05 -18.00
CA LYS A 181 1.67 -16.89 -17.77
C LYS A 181 1.93 -16.25 -16.41
N ASP A 182 3.10 -16.53 -15.83
CA ASP A 182 3.59 -15.76 -14.70
C ASP A 182 3.74 -14.28 -15.10
N SER A 183 3.50 -13.38 -14.16
CA SER A 183 4.04 -12.02 -14.25
C SER A 183 5.57 -12.08 -14.26
N VAL A 184 6.21 -11.05 -14.80
CA VAL A 184 7.68 -10.97 -14.74
C VAL A 184 8.18 -10.98 -13.30
N VAL A 185 7.44 -10.39 -12.36
CA VAL A 185 7.72 -10.45 -10.92
C VAL A 185 7.73 -11.89 -10.41
N ALA A 186 6.69 -12.68 -10.68
CA ALA A 186 6.61 -14.07 -10.25
C ALA A 186 7.69 -14.94 -10.93
N GLN A 187 7.92 -14.73 -12.22
CA GLN A 187 8.98 -15.41 -12.97
C GLN A 187 10.35 -15.18 -12.34
N LYS A 188 10.71 -13.91 -12.07
CA LYS A 188 12.00 -13.54 -11.45
C LYS A 188 12.18 -14.09 -10.03
N LEU A 189 11.12 -14.12 -9.24
CA LEU A 189 11.16 -14.77 -7.92
C LEU A 189 11.44 -16.27 -8.06
N ARG A 190 10.79 -16.96 -9.00
CA ARG A 190 11.04 -18.39 -9.26
C ARG A 190 12.46 -18.63 -9.81
N GLU A 191 12.94 -17.78 -10.70
CA GLU A 191 14.32 -17.82 -11.21
C GLU A 191 15.36 -17.66 -10.10
N ALA A 192 15.09 -16.77 -9.14
CA ALA A 192 15.91 -16.60 -7.94
C ALA A 192 15.80 -17.78 -6.94
N GLY A 193 14.88 -18.72 -7.18
CA GLY A 193 14.64 -19.87 -6.31
C GLY A 193 13.78 -19.57 -5.09
N ALA A 194 12.98 -18.50 -5.09
CA ALA A 194 12.04 -18.24 -4.02
C ALA A 194 10.86 -19.23 -4.04
N VAL A 195 10.33 -19.54 -2.87
CA VAL A 195 9.11 -20.34 -2.70
C VAL A 195 7.92 -19.39 -2.55
N ILE A 196 7.10 -19.24 -3.60
CA ILE A 196 5.87 -18.45 -3.49
C ILE A 196 4.86 -19.25 -2.66
N LEU A 197 4.65 -18.84 -1.40
CA LEU A 197 3.75 -19.50 -0.45
C LEU A 197 2.28 -19.27 -0.77
N GLY A 198 1.94 -18.13 -1.35
CA GLY A 198 0.56 -17.76 -1.60
C GLY A 198 0.37 -16.33 -2.05
N LYS A 199 -0.90 -15.98 -2.19
CA LYS A 199 -1.39 -14.63 -2.52
C LYS A 199 -1.84 -13.91 -1.27
N THR A 200 -1.47 -12.64 -1.12
CA THR A 200 -1.96 -11.80 -0.03
C THR A 200 -3.24 -11.09 -0.41
N ASN A 201 -4.13 -10.94 0.57
CA ASN A 201 -5.31 -10.10 0.44
C ASN A 201 -4.91 -8.63 0.22
N LEU A 202 -5.82 -7.86 -0.33
CA LEU A 202 -5.57 -6.46 -0.70
C LEU A 202 -6.87 -5.66 -0.55
N SER A 203 -6.76 -4.34 -0.56
CA SER A 203 -7.95 -3.53 -0.84
C SER A 203 -8.42 -3.83 -2.26
N GLU A 204 -9.68 -4.20 -2.42
CA GLU A 204 -10.22 -4.67 -3.69
C GLU A 204 -9.91 -3.72 -4.85
N TRP A 205 -9.46 -4.28 -5.99
CA TRP A 205 -9.00 -3.52 -7.15
C TRP A 205 -7.96 -2.44 -6.80
N ALA A 206 -7.10 -2.75 -5.81
CA ALA A 206 -6.08 -1.83 -5.32
C ALA A 206 -6.62 -0.45 -4.88
N ASN A 207 -7.81 -0.40 -4.28
CA ASN A 207 -8.56 0.77 -3.83
C ASN A 207 -9.20 1.64 -4.93
N ILE A 208 -9.00 1.35 -6.21
CA ILE A 208 -9.45 2.26 -7.28
C ILE A 208 -10.95 2.13 -7.61
N ARG A 209 -11.66 1.10 -7.11
CA ARG A 209 -13.08 0.89 -7.45
C ARG A 209 -13.99 2.04 -7.01
N SER A 210 -13.74 2.61 -5.85
CA SER A 210 -14.58 3.66 -5.26
C SER A 210 -13.75 4.71 -4.51
N SER A 211 -14.20 5.95 -4.52
CA SER A 211 -13.67 7.02 -3.67
C SER A 211 -13.93 6.82 -2.18
N HIS A 212 -14.76 5.83 -1.79
CA HIS A 212 -15.11 5.46 -0.41
C HIS A 212 -14.64 4.04 -0.06
N SER A 213 -13.63 3.52 -0.74
CA SER A 213 -13.07 2.20 -0.43
C SER A 213 -12.57 2.12 1.01
N THR A 214 -12.77 0.94 1.63
CA THR A 214 -12.14 0.61 2.92
C THR A 214 -10.88 -0.20 2.68
N SER A 215 -9.73 0.31 3.08
CA SER A 215 -8.46 -0.37 2.90
C SER A 215 -8.41 -1.72 3.61
N GLY A 216 -7.84 -2.71 2.96
CA GLY A 216 -7.72 -4.07 3.44
C GLY A 216 -8.97 -4.94 3.28
N TRP A 217 -10.07 -4.39 2.74
CA TRP A 217 -11.26 -5.17 2.44
C TRP A 217 -11.30 -5.59 0.97
N SER A 218 -11.74 -6.81 0.71
CA SER A 218 -12.05 -7.30 -0.64
C SER A 218 -13.26 -8.25 -0.62
N GLY A 219 -14.02 -8.30 -1.71
CA GLY A 219 -15.20 -9.17 -1.84
C GLY A 219 -14.85 -10.66 -1.71
N ARG A 220 -13.67 -11.07 -2.19
CA ARG A 220 -13.17 -12.45 -2.09
C ARG A 220 -12.53 -12.75 -0.73
N GLY A 221 -11.70 -11.83 -0.20
CA GLY A 221 -10.87 -12.09 0.98
C GLY A 221 -11.44 -11.55 2.30
N GLY A 222 -12.45 -10.65 2.26
CA GLY A 222 -12.91 -9.94 3.47
C GLY A 222 -11.89 -8.92 3.97
N GLN A 223 -11.94 -8.55 5.25
CA GLN A 223 -11.12 -7.51 5.87
C GLN A 223 -9.82 -8.07 6.45
N THR A 224 -8.68 -7.58 5.99
CA THR A 224 -7.38 -7.75 6.64
C THR A 224 -7.29 -6.83 7.86
N ARG A 225 -6.72 -7.33 8.95
CA ARG A 225 -6.57 -6.61 10.23
C ARG A 225 -5.13 -6.19 10.45
N ASN A 226 -4.94 -5.09 11.19
CA ASN A 226 -3.62 -4.65 11.60
C ASN A 226 -3.09 -5.55 12.75
N PRO A 227 -1.89 -6.14 12.65
CA PRO A 227 -1.37 -7.05 13.67
C PRO A 227 -0.94 -6.36 14.98
N TYR A 228 -0.75 -5.03 15.00
CA TYR A 228 -0.48 -4.30 16.23
C TYR A 228 -1.74 -4.10 17.07
N ALA A 229 -2.89 -3.84 16.41
CA ALA A 229 -4.19 -3.75 17.06
C ALA A 229 -5.28 -4.20 16.07
N LEU A 230 -6.02 -5.24 16.42
CA LEU A 230 -6.91 -5.98 15.50
C LEU A 230 -8.15 -5.20 15.07
N ASP A 231 -8.49 -4.10 15.76
CA ASP A 231 -9.53 -3.16 15.40
C ASP A 231 -9.06 -2.02 14.48
N ARG A 232 -7.75 -2.00 14.16
CA ARG A 232 -7.15 -0.96 13.31
C ARG A 232 -7.02 -1.42 11.87
N ASN A 233 -7.08 -0.43 10.97
CA ASN A 233 -6.90 -0.64 9.56
C ASN A 233 -5.40 -0.90 9.25
N PRO A 234 -5.05 -1.89 8.41
CA PRO A 234 -3.68 -2.14 8.00
C PRO A 234 -3.17 -1.14 6.94
N CYS A 235 -3.96 -0.15 6.52
CA CYS A 235 -3.82 0.61 5.27
C CYS A 235 -3.82 -0.31 4.04
N GLY A 236 -3.68 0.28 2.87
CA GLY A 236 -3.70 -0.45 1.59
C GLY A 236 -3.01 0.31 0.46
N SER A 237 -3.09 -0.23 -0.73
CA SER A 237 -3.86 -1.43 -1.08
C SER A 237 -3.12 -2.75 -0.85
N SER A 238 -1.79 -2.78 -0.58
CA SER A 238 -1.03 -4.02 -0.29
C SER A 238 -1.18 -4.46 1.18
N SER A 239 -2.41 -4.49 1.67
CA SER A 239 -2.78 -4.69 3.08
C SER A 239 -2.28 -6.01 3.64
N GLY A 240 -2.56 -7.11 2.95
CA GLY A 240 -2.13 -8.44 3.36
C GLY A 240 -0.62 -8.63 3.26
N SER A 241 0.05 -8.00 2.26
CA SER A 241 1.51 -8.03 2.16
C SER A 241 2.15 -7.35 3.38
N GLY A 242 1.61 -6.18 3.78
CA GLY A 242 2.09 -5.45 4.96
C GLY A 242 1.83 -6.22 6.26
N ALA A 243 0.59 -6.62 6.50
CA ALA A 243 0.18 -7.32 7.71
C ALA A 243 0.88 -8.69 7.85
N GLY A 244 0.98 -9.47 6.76
CA GLY A 244 1.60 -10.79 6.76
C GLY A 244 3.09 -10.76 7.07
N VAL A 245 3.85 -9.83 6.47
CA VAL A 245 5.28 -9.65 6.80
C VAL A 245 5.45 -9.18 8.24
N SER A 246 4.63 -8.22 8.68
CA SER A 246 4.68 -7.71 10.05
C SER A 246 4.43 -8.80 11.09
N ALA A 247 3.46 -9.69 10.83
CA ALA A 247 3.08 -10.79 11.71
C ALA A 247 3.97 -12.03 11.60
N ASN A 248 5.08 -11.95 10.87
CA ASN A 248 5.99 -13.08 10.67
C ASN A 248 5.33 -14.28 9.98
N LEU A 249 4.47 -14.05 8.96
CA LEU A 249 3.87 -15.11 8.15
C LEU A 249 4.70 -15.44 6.89
N CYS A 250 5.68 -14.62 6.61
CA CYS A 250 6.75 -14.82 5.62
C CYS A 250 7.93 -13.88 5.96
N VAL A 251 9.04 -14.05 5.27
CA VAL A 251 10.18 -13.15 5.46
C VAL A 251 10.08 -11.89 4.59
N ALA A 252 9.45 -12.00 3.43
CA ALA A 252 9.25 -10.91 2.49
C ALA A 252 7.94 -11.08 1.73
N ALA A 253 7.34 -9.98 1.31
CA ALA A 253 6.22 -9.98 0.39
C ALA A 253 6.43 -8.95 -0.73
N ILE A 254 5.70 -9.14 -1.84
CA ILE A 254 5.64 -8.16 -2.92
C ILE A 254 4.30 -7.44 -2.85
N GLY A 255 4.37 -6.11 -2.82
CA GLY A 255 3.24 -5.21 -2.99
C GLY A 255 3.23 -4.55 -4.35
N THR A 256 2.16 -3.81 -4.65
CA THR A 256 2.08 -2.90 -5.79
C THR A 256 1.62 -1.53 -5.33
N GLU A 257 2.09 -0.49 -5.99
CA GLU A 257 1.73 0.88 -5.66
C GLU A 257 1.51 1.71 -6.92
N THR A 258 0.39 2.41 -6.93
CA THR A 258 0.10 3.52 -7.83
C THR A 258 0.38 4.84 -7.10
N ASP A 259 -0.25 5.05 -5.93
CA ASP A 259 0.09 6.09 -4.94
C ASP A 259 -0.14 5.55 -3.53
N GLY A 260 0.94 5.43 -2.75
CA GLY A 260 0.93 5.05 -1.34
C GLY A 260 0.75 3.54 -1.06
N SER A 261 0.37 2.72 -2.03
CA SER A 261 -0.09 1.34 -1.80
C SER A 261 0.98 0.31 -1.39
N ILE A 262 2.25 0.68 -1.33
CA ILE A 262 3.35 -0.05 -0.66
C ILE A 262 3.72 0.67 0.63
N VAL A 263 3.99 1.99 0.54
CA VAL A 263 4.54 2.73 1.67
C VAL A 263 3.53 2.91 2.80
N CYS A 264 2.23 3.11 2.50
CA CYS A 264 1.20 3.25 3.54
C CYS A 264 0.98 1.94 4.32
N PRO A 265 0.70 0.76 3.72
CA PRO A 265 0.60 -0.46 4.50
C PRO A 265 1.93 -0.83 5.17
N SER A 266 3.08 -0.43 4.63
CA SER A 266 4.37 -0.65 5.31
C SER A 266 4.49 0.17 6.58
N THR A 267 4.15 1.47 6.56
CA THR A 267 4.19 2.31 7.76
C THR A 267 3.18 1.84 8.82
N SER A 268 1.94 1.55 8.42
CA SER A 268 0.87 1.11 9.34
C SER A 268 1.12 -0.26 9.97
N ASN A 269 1.98 -1.07 9.37
CA ASN A 269 2.38 -2.38 9.87
C ASN A 269 3.84 -2.43 10.35
N GLY A 270 4.51 -1.28 10.48
CA GLY A 270 5.84 -1.17 11.07
C GLY A 270 6.94 -1.93 10.32
N ILE A 271 6.90 -1.95 9.00
CA ILE A 271 7.88 -2.61 8.13
C ILE A 271 8.50 -1.64 7.12
N VAL A 272 9.50 -2.10 6.41
CA VAL A 272 10.13 -1.39 5.29
C VAL A 272 9.37 -1.71 4.00
N GLY A 273 9.06 -0.67 3.21
CA GLY A 273 8.50 -0.81 1.87
C GLY A 273 9.29 0.02 0.86
N ILE A 274 9.56 -0.54 -0.30
CA ILE A 274 10.20 0.18 -1.41
C ILE A 274 9.24 0.23 -2.60
N LYS A 275 8.76 1.42 -2.92
CA LYS A 275 8.15 1.72 -4.21
C LYS A 275 9.28 2.17 -5.15
N PRO A 276 9.66 1.37 -6.15
CA PRO A 276 10.76 1.75 -7.05
C PRO A 276 10.32 2.78 -8.09
N THR A 277 11.30 3.34 -8.82
CA THR A 277 11.05 4.10 -10.05
C THR A 277 10.22 3.27 -11.03
N VAL A 278 9.24 3.90 -11.68
CA VAL A 278 8.45 3.25 -12.74
C VAL A 278 9.38 2.74 -13.84
N GLY A 279 9.28 1.45 -14.16
CA GLY A 279 10.15 0.76 -15.10
C GLY A 279 11.41 0.14 -14.51
N LEU A 280 11.72 0.31 -13.20
CA LEU A 280 12.80 -0.44 -12.56
C LEU A 280 12.42 -1.92 -12.37
N VAL A 281 11.17 -2.19 -12.07
CA VAL A 281 10.55 -3.51 -12.00
C VAL A 281 9.44 -3.57 -13.04
N SER A 282 9.40 -4.63 -13.84
CA SER A 282 8.36 -4.81 -14.86
C SER A 282 6.97 -4.96 -14.24
N ARG A 283 5.98 -4.40 -14.95
CA ARG A 283 4.55 -4.48 -14.58
C ARG A 283 3.79 -5.50 -15.43
N THR A 284 4.47 -6.20 -16.33
CA THR A 284 3.85 -7.26 -17.16
C THR A 284 3.26 -8.36 -16.28
N GLY A 285 1.96 -8.64 -16.46
CA GLY A 285 1.22 -9.63 -15.67
C GLY A 285 0.82 -9.11 -14.28
N ILE A 286 0.73 -7.80 -14.09
CA ILE A 286 0.12 -7.17 -12.90
C ILE A 286 -1.20 -6.55 -13.34
N ILE A 287 -2.28 -6.78 -12.58
CA ILE A 287 -3.56 -6.10 -12.82
C ILE A 287 -3.34 -4.60 -12.61
N PRO A 288 -3.54 -3.77 -13.66
CA PRO A 288 -3.13 -2.38 -13.66
C PRO A 288 -4.15 -1.43 -13.04
N ILE A 289 -3.66 -0.26 -12.62
CA ILE A 289 -4.43 0.98 -12.49
C ILE A 289 -3.93 1.98 -13.52
N SER A 290 -2.62 2.22 -13.59
CA SER A 290 -2.06 3.33 -14.36
C SER A 290 -0.61 3.02 -14.78
N HIS A 291 -0.36 2.89 -16.08
CA HIS A 291 1.00 2.62 -16.59
C HIS A 291 1.98 3.76 -16.35
N SER A 292 1.51 4.98 -16.05
CA SER A 292 2.38 6.12 -15.74
C SER A 292 2.85 6.14 -14.28
N GLN A 293 2.17 5.41 -13.35
CA GLN A 293 2.44 5.46 -11.92
C GLN A 293 2.71 4.08 -11.29
N ASP A 294 2.11 2.98 -11.81
CA ASP A 294 2.18 1.66 -11.21
C ASP A 294 3.61 1.14 -11.08
N GLY A 295 3.88 0.51 -9.95
CA GLY A 295 5.11 -0.20 -9.67
C GLY A 295 4.88 -1.37 -8.72
N ALA A 296 5.73 -2.41 -8.81
CA ALA A 296 5.81 -3.49 -7.85
C ALA A 296 7.08 -3.38 -7.03
N GLY A 297 7.02 -3.70 -5.74
CA GLY A 297 8.19 -3.59 -4.90
C GLY A 297 8.14 -4.42 -3.63
N PRO A 298 9.30 -4.58 -2.96
CA PRO A 298 9.44 -5.39 -1.77
C PRO A 298 8.85 -4.71 -0.53
N MET A 299 8.23 -5.54 0.30
CA MET A 299 7.76 -5.22 1.65
C MET A 299 8.42 -6.23 2.60
N CYS A 300 9.29 -5.75 3.49
CA CYS A 300 10.17 -6.57 4.34
C CYS A 300 10.32 -5.97 5.72
N ARG A 301 10.82 -6.74 6.70
CA ARG A 301 11.09 -6.21 8.05
C ARG A 301 12.34 -5.36 8.13
N THR A 302 13.29 -5.55 7.20
CA THR A 302 14.57 -4.82 7.18
C THR A 302 14.86 -4.20 5.81
N VAL A 303 15.63 -3.10 5.78
CA VAL A 303 16.13 -2.50 4.54
C VAL A 303 17.03 -3.46 3.78
N ARG A 304 17.79 -4.31 4.48
CA ARG A 304 18.64 -5.34 3.86
C ARG A 304 17.81 -6.35 3.08
N ASP A 305 16.76 -6.90 3.68
CA ASP A 305 15.90 -7.88 3.01
C ASP A 305 15.17 -7.24 1.82
N ALA A 306 14.71 -5.99 1.97
CA ALA A 306 14.11 -5.25 0.87
C ALA A 306 15.08 -5.02 -0.29
N ALA A 307 16.36 -4.72 0.00
CA ALA A 307 17.41 -4.58 -1.01
C ALA A 307 17.72 -5.91 -1.74
N ILE A 308 17.75 -7.03 -1.01
CA ILE A 308 17.91 -8.38 -1.61
C ILE A 308 16.78 -8.67 -2.58
N VAL A 309 15.53 -8.46 -2.13
CA VAL A 309 14.35 -8.76 -2.94
C VAL A 309 14.29 -7.82 -4.15
N LEU A 310 14.56 -6.52 -3.98
CA LEU A 310 14.57 -5.57 -5.09
C LEU A 310 15.54 -6.01 -6.20
N GLY A 311 16.76 -6.43 -5.83
CA GLY A 311 17.76 -6.90 -6.79
C GLY A 311 17.28 -8.09 -7.64
N ALA A 312 16.50 -8.99 -7.04
CA ALA A 312 15.94 -10.13 -7.75
C ALA A 312 14.81 -9.73 -8.73
N LEU A 313 14.11 -8.61 -8.49
CA LEU A 313 12.97 -8.18 -9.31
C LEU A 313 13.36 -7.34 -10.53
N THR A 314 14.55 -6.72 -10.53
CA THR A 314 14.98 -5.80 -11.58
C THR A 314 15.32 -6.49 -12.90
N GLY A 315 15.25 -5.75 -14.01
CA GLY A 315 15.67 -6.20 -15.33
C GLY A 315 14.77 -5.68 -16.45
N LEU A 316 15.24 -5.86 -17.67
CA LEU A 316 14.53 -5.43 -18.87
C LEU A 316 13.40 -6.41 -19.21
N ASP A 317 12.31 -5.87 -19.73
CA ASP A 317 11.17 -6.62 -20.25
C ASP A 317 10.64 -5.93 -21.51
N ASP A 318 10.71 -6.61 -22.66
CA ASP A 318 10.27 -6.06 -23.94
C ASP A 318 8.74 -5.85 -24.01
N GLN A 319 7.98 -6.43 -23.07
CA GLN A 319 6.52 -6.23 -22.96
C GLN A 319 6.14 -5.03 -22.10
N ASP A 320 7.08 -4.48 -21.32
CA ASP A 320 6.93 -3.24 -20.55
C ASP A 320 7.98 -2.22 -20.99
N ALA A 321 7.60 -1.35 -21.92
CA ALA A 321 8.49 -0.36 -22.53
C ALA A 321 9.21 0.55 -21.52
N ALA A 322 8.59 0.83 -20.34
CA ALA A 322 9.21 1.64 -19.31
C ALA A 322 10.49 1.01 -18.75
N THR A 323 10.63 -0.31 -18.81
CA THR A 323 11.84 -0.99 -18.33
C THR A 323 13.07 -0.67 -19.16
N SER A 324 12.91 -0.22 -20.40
CA SER A 324 14.02 0.18 -21.27
C SER A 324 14.84 1.33 -20.69
N GLU A 325 14.21 2.22 -19.90
CA GLU A 325 14.87 3.33 -19.23
C GLU A 325 15.75 2.90 -18.05
N SER A 326 15.53 1.69 -17.52
CA SER A 326 16.34 1.11 -16.44
C SER A 326 17.68 0.56 -16.92
N ARG A 327 17.91 0.50 -18.24
CA ARG A 327 19.17 0.02 -18.80
C ARG A 327 20.33 0.83 -18.23
N GLU A 328 21.35 0.15 -17.70
CA GLU A 328 22.52 0.73 -17.04
C GLU A 328 22.23 1.47 -15.70
N ARG A 329 20.95 1.45 -15.23
CA ARG A 329 20.51 2.10 -13.98
C ARG A 329 19.98 1.10 -12.96
N SER A 330 19.77 -0.14 -13.38
CA SER A 330 19.33 -1.24 -12.52
C SER A 330 20.51 -2.08 -12.04
N TYR A 331 20.37 -2.67 -10.86
CA TYR A 331 21.36 -3.53 -10.25
C TYR A 331 20.69 -4.86 -9.85
N THR A 332 21.39 -5.96 -10.01
CA THR A 332 20.97 -7.28 -9.51
C THR A 332 21.31 -7.49 -8.03
N ASP A 333 22.14 -6.62 -7.47
CA ASP A 333 22.50 -6.61 -6.05
C ASP A 333 22.47 -5.18 -5.50
N TYR A 334 21.37 -4.84 -4.79
CA TYR A 334 21.25 -3.57 -4.07
C TYR A 334 21.89 -3.61 -2.68
N THR A 335 22.36 -4.77 -2.19
CA THR A 335 23.03 -4.85 -0.88
C THR A 335 24.38 -4.15 -0.89
N GLN A 336 25.01 -3.96 -2.03
CA GLN A 336 26.24 -3.18 -2.20
C GLN A 336 26.13 -1.73 -1.73
N PHE A 337 24.89 -1.19 -1.67
CA PHE A 337 24.62 0.18 -1.23
C PHE A 337 24.33 0.30 0.27
N LEU A 338 24.28 -0.80 1.01
CA LEU A 338 24.05 -0.82 2.46
C LEU A 338 25.28 -0.32 3.19
N LYS A 339 25.27 0.95 3.60
CA LYS A 339 26.34 1.59 4.35
C LYS A 339 25.82 2.04 5.73
N ALA A 340 26.40 1.54 6.82
CA ALA A 340 26.00 1.93 8.17
C ALA A 340 26.22 3.42 8.45
N ASP A 341 27.20 4.04 7.79
CA ASP A 341 27.52 5.47 7.83
C ASP A 341 26.95 6.25 6.63
N GLY A 342 25.96 5.70 5.95
CA GLY A 342 25.39 6.25 4.71
C GLY A 342 24.71 7.61 4.86
N LEU A 343 24.37 8.03 6.08
CA LEU A 343 23.88 9.37 6.41
C LEU A 343 24.99 10.44 6.45
N ARG A 344 26.25 10.03 6.67
CA ARG A 344 27.36 10.98 6.78
C ARG A 344 27.55 11.77 5.49
N GLY A 345 27.40 13.10 5.57
CA GLY A 345 27.50 14.03 4.45
C GLY A 345 26.30 14.02 3.50
N ALA A 346 25.31 13.15 3.70
CA ALA A 346 24.09 13.14 2.89
C ALA A 346 23.30 14.44 3.09
N ARG A 347 22.93 15.10 2.00
CA ARG A 347 22.13 16.33 1.99
C ARG A 347 20.66 15.96 1.85
N ILE A 348 19.88 16.18 2.89
CA ILE A 348 18.50 15.73 2.98
C ILE A 348 17.56 16.91 3.15
N GLY A 349 16.59 17.06 2.26
CA GLY A 349 15.57 18.10 2.30
C GLY A 349 14.36 17.68 3.14
N VAL A 350 13.93 18.53 4.07
CA VAL A 350 12.76 18.29 4.92
C VAL A 350 11.53 18.95 4.29
N VAL A 351 10.55 18.13 3.86
CA VAL A 351 9.32 18.61 3.22
C VAL A 351 8.28 18.98 4.28
N ARG A 352 8.47 20.15 4.93
CA ARG A 352 7.63 20.62 6.05
C ARG A 352 6.14 20.72 5.75
N LYS A 353 5.73 20.83 4.48
CA LYS A 353 4.31 20.82 4.07
C LYS A 353 3.58 19.50 4.38
N THR A 354 4.32 18.41 4.59
CA THR A 354 3.76 17.10 4.96
C THR A 354 3.64 16.89 6.48
N PHE A 355 4.02 17.87 7.28
CA PHE A 355 3.93 17.88 8.74
C PHE A 355 2.67 18.64 9.19
N GLY A 356 2.42 18.68 10.51
CA GLY A 356 1.38 19.50 11.13
C GLY A 356 -0.01 18.90 11.18
N PHE A 357 -0.20 17.67 10.70
CA PHE A 357 -1.48 16.97 10.77
C PHE A 357 -1.66 16.20 12.09
N ASN A 358 -0.56 15.87 12.79
CA ASN A 358 -0.57 15.15 14.06
C ASN A 358 0.68 15.48 14.88
N GLU A 359 0.52 16.12 16.05
CA GLU A 359 1.63 16.57 16.90
C GLU A 359 2.55 15.42 17.36
N ALA A 360 2.00 14.22 17.61
CA ALA A 360 2.81 13.08 18.03
C ALA A 360 3.64 12.52 16.86
N VAL A 361 3.12 12.57 15.63
CA VAL A 361 3.89 12.25 14.41
C VAL A 361 5.00 13.27 14.22
N ASP A 362 4.70 14.58 14.35
CA ASP A 362 5.70 15.64 14.21
C ASP A 362 6.84 15.46 15.20
N LYS A 363 6.53 15.08 16.45
CA LYS A 363 7.56 14.79 17.45
C LYS A 363 8.46 13.62 17.05
N ILE A 364 7.89 12.53 16.52
CA ILE A 364 8.67 11.38 16.02
C ILE A 364 9.58 11.84 14.87
N MET A 365 9.08 12.68 13.98
CA MET A 365 9.87 13.21 12.86
C MET A 365 11.01 14.10 13.36
N GLU A 366 10.79 14.98 14.36
CA GLU A 366 11.87 15.79 14.95
C GLU A 366 12.96 14.89 15.58
N ASP A 367 12.57 13.85 16.32
CA ASP A 367 13.52 12.90 16.89
C ASP A 367 14.32 12.15 15.79
N ALA A 368 13.68 11.84 14.65
CA ALA A 368 14.34 11.27 13.46
C ALA A 368 15.32 12.26 12.82
N LEU A 369 14.93 13.53 12.67
CA LEU A 369 15.81 14.60 12.15
C LEU A 369 17.06 14.77 13.02
N GLU A 370 16.90 14.81 14.33
CA GLU A 370 18.03 14.90 15.27
C GLU A 370 18.94 13.67 15.18
N THR A 371 18.37 12.48 14.99
CA THR A 371 19.17 11.25 14.78
C THR A 371 19.98 11.36 13.50
N MET A 372 19.38 11.80 12.38
CA MET A 372 20.09 11.98 11.11
C MET A 372 21.23 13.01 11.23
N LYS A 373 20.99 14.14 11.93
CA LYS A 373 22.06 15.14 12.21
C LYS A 373 23.20 14.51 13.01
N LYS A 374 22.90 13.74 14.07
CA LYS A 374 23.92 13.04 14.88
C LYS A 374 24.74 12.03 14.07
N GLN A 375 24.14 11.42 13.04
CA GLN A 375 24.81 10.54 12.09
C GLN A 375 25.59 11.30 10.99
N GLY A 376 25.58 12.63 11.02
CA GLY A 376 26.34 13.48 10.12
C GLY A 376 25.63 13.89 8.84
N ALA A 377 24.32 13.76 8.76
CA ALA A 377 23.53 14.28 7.65
C ALA A 377 23.44 15.82 7.70
N ILE A 378 23.39 16.43 6.52
CA ILE A 378 23.18 17.87 6.33
C ILE A 378 21.73 18.08 5.97
N LEU A 379 20.94 18.58 6.93
CA LEU A 379 19.52 18.83 6.70
C LEU A 379 19.31 20.23 6.09
N VAL A 380 18.53 20.28 5.02
CA VAL A 380 17.99 21.52 4.45
C VAL A 380 16.52 21.61 4.86
N ASP A 381 16.24 22.48 5.80
CA ASP A 381 14.95 22.59 6.46
C ASP A 381 14.49 24.05 6.54
N PRO A 382 13.39 24.45 5.87
CA PRO A 382 12.56 23.62 4.98
C PRO A 382 13.12 23.45 3.56
N ALA A 383 12.70 22.34 2.88
CA ALA A 383 12.87 22.12 1.46
C ALA A 383 11.50 21.86 0.80
N PRO A 384 10.69 22.89 0.56
CA PRO A 384 9.34 22.72 0.07
C PRO A 384 9.29 22.27 -1.40
N ILE A 385 8.42 21.31 -1.69
CA ILE A 385 7.97 21.03 -3.05
C ILE A 385 6.83 22.01 -3.34
N GLU A 386 7.12 23.11 -4.07
CA GLU A 386 6.19 24.23 -4.24
C GLU A 386 4.91 23.86 -4.99
N THR A 387 4.98 22.79 -5.76
CA THR A 387 3.89 22.26 -6.57
C THR A 387 3.08 21.16 -5.86
N ALA A 388 3.50 20.69 -4.67
CA ALA A 388 2.78 19.68 -3.93
C ALA A 388 1.31 20.09 -3.67
N GLY A 389 0.38 19.16 -3.97
CA GLY A 389 -1.06 19.38 -3.88
C GLY A 389 -1.71 20.09 -5.07
N LYS A 390 -0.95 20.45 -6.13
CA LYS A 390 -1.48 21.13 -7.33
C LYS A 390 -1.80 20.17 -8.49
N PHE A 391 -1.47 18.90 -8.37
CA PHE A 391 -1.64 17.90 -9.42
C PHE A 391 -2.75 16.89 -9.16
N GLY A 392 -3.44 16.89 -8.01
CA GLY A 392 -4.44 15.88 -7.67
C GLY A 392 -5.56 15.71 -8.71
N ASP A 393 -6.14 16.80 -9.22
CA ASP A 393 -7.18 16.71 -10.27
C ASP A 393 -6.63 16.13 -11.58
N SER A 394 -5.41 16.51 -11.98
CA SER A 394 -4.77 15.97 -13.19
C SER A 394 -4.32 14.53 -13.00
N GLU A 395 -3.85 14.16 -11.81
CA GLU A 395 -3.56 12.79 -11.44
C GLU A 395 -4.81 11.92 -11.58
N PHE A 396 -5.90 12.30 -10.90
CA PHE A 396 -7.15 11.53 -10.96
C PHE A 396 -7.68 11.38 -12.39
N THR A 397 -7.56 12.43 -13.21
CA THR A 397 -7.90 12.36 -14.63
C THR A 397 -7.07 11.30 -15.35
N VAL A 398 -5.74 11.30 -15.17
CA VAL A 398 -4.84 10.29 -15.77
C VAL A 398 -5.22 8.89 -15.32
N LEU A 399 -5.43 8.67 -14.01
CA LEU A 399 -5.81 7.38 -13.46
C LEU A 399 -7.10 6.84 -14.10
N LEU A 400 -8.12 7.67 -14.31
CA LEU A 400 -9.38 7.24 -14.93
C LEU A 400 -9.20 6.77 -16.38
N TYR A 401 -8.41 7.50 -17.19
CA TYR A 401 -8.15 7.13 -18.58
C TYR A 401 -7.32 5.86 -18.69
N GLU A 402 -6.23 5.80 -17.93
CA GLU A 402 -5.31 4.66 -17.96
C GLU A 402 -5.94 3.40 -17.39
N LEU A 403 -6.73 3.52 -16.30
CA LEU A 403 -7.46 2.39 -15.71
C LEU A 403 -8.32 1.67 -16.76
N LYS A 404 -9.15 2.41 -17.51
CA LYS A 404 -9.99 1.79 -18.55
C LYS A 404 -9.17 1.12 -19.64
N ALA A 405 -8.17 1.83 -20.16
CA ALA A 405 -7.35 1.34 -21.27
C ALA A 405 -6.53 0.12 -20.87
N ASP A 406 -5.82 0.22 -19.75
CA ASP A 406 -4.87 -0.80 -19.30
C ASP A 406 -5.58 -2.04 -18.75
N LEU A 407 -6.67 -1.85 -17.97
CA LEU A 407 -7.45 -2.98 -17.46
C LEU A 407 -8.12 -3.76 -18.58
N ASN A 408 -8.70 -3.09 -19.60
CA ASN A 408 -9.25 -3.77 -20.75
C ASN A 408 -8.16 -4.55 -21.52
N ALA A 409 -6.98 -3.98 -21.70
CA ALA A 409 -5.84 -4.66 -22.32
C ALA A 409 -5.37 -5.86 -21.50
N TYR A 410 -5.31 -5.75 -20.17
CA TYR A 410 -4.98 -6.85 -19.27
C TYR A 410 -6.01 -7.99 -19.40
N LEU A 411 -7.30 -7.69 -19.29
CA LEU A 411 -8.38 -8.69 -19.36
C LEU A 411 -8.40 -9.42 -20.71
N ALA A 412 -8.11 -8.72 -21.81
CA ALA A 412 -7.99 -9.33 -23.13
C ALA A 412 -6.86 -10.38 -23.20
N ARG A 413 -5.77 -10.19 -22.43
CA ARG A 413 -4.62 -11.13 -22.38
C ARG A 413 -4.92 -12.41 -21.60
N LEU A 414 -5.94 -12.43 -20.74
CA LEU A 414 -6.37 -13.62 -20.01
C LEU A 414 -7.02 -14.68 -20.95
N GLY A 415 -7.35 -14.29 -22.18
CA GLY A 415 -7.84 -15.20 -23.22
C GLY A 415 -9.36 -15.43 -23.18
N PRO A 416 -9.85 -16.38 -24.00
CA PRO A 416 -11.29 -16.53 -24.25
C PRO A 416 -12.09 -17.01 -23.01
N ASN A 417 -11.44 -17.71 -22.09
CA ASN A 417 -12.08 -18.27 -20.90
C ASN A 417 -12.09 -17.30 -19.70
N ALA A 418 -11.60 -16.07 -19.86
CA ALA A 418 -11.67 -15.06 -18.80
C ALA A 418 -13.14 -14.78 -18.41
N PRO A 419 -13.46 -14.75 -17.09
CA PRO A 419 -14.84 -14.57 -16.63
C PRO A 419 -15.41 -13.19 -16.98
N VAL A 420 -14.55 -12.17 -17.09
CA VAL A 420 -14.86 -10.80 -17.55
C VAL A 420 -13.78 -10.35 -18.52
N LYS A 421 -14.13 -9.46 -19.47
CA LYS A 421 -13.24 -9.06 -20.58
C LYS A 421 -13.00 -7.56 -20.68
N THR A 422 -13.82 -6.77 -19.97
CA THR A 422 -13.76 -5.32 -19.99
C THR A 422 -14.10 -4.76 -18.60
N LEU A 423 -13.73 -3.51 -18.36
CA LEU A 423 -14.17 -2.75 -17.17
C LEU A 423 -15.71 -2.72 -17.08
N LYS A 424 -16.38 -2.58 -18.22
CA LYS A 424 -17.86 -2.63 -18.27
C LYS A 424 -18.42 -3.96 -17.76
N ASP A 425 -17.81 -5.09 -18.12
CA ASP A 425 -18.24 -6.41 -17.62
C ASP A 425 -18.08 -6.53 -16.11
N ILE A 426 -17.01 -5.94 -15.54
CA ILE A 426 -16.78 -5.89 -14.09
C ILE A 426 -17.86 -5.03 -13.41
N ILE A 427 -18.15 -3.86 -13.96
CA ILE A 427 -19.22 -2.97 -13.46
C ILE A 427 -20.55 -3.72 -13.42
N ASP A 428 -20.91 -4.39 -14.50
CA ASP A 428 -22.15 -5.16 -14.60
C ASP A 428 -22.18 -6.38 -13.67
N PHE A 429 -21.02 -7.02 -13.47
CA PHE A 429 -20.88 -8.12 -12.51
C PHE A 429 -21.12 -7.61 -11.08
N ASN A 430 -20.51 -6.50 -10.69
CA ASN A 430 -20.65 -5.91 -9.37
C ASN A 430 -22.10 -5.52 -9.08
N GLU A 431 -22.82 -4.93 -10.07
CA GLU A 431 -24.24 -4.62 -9.91
C GLU A 431 -25.09 -5.86 -9.70
N ARG A 432 -24.86 -6.94 -10.46
CA ARG A 432 -25.59 -8.21 -10.28
C ARG A 432 -25.26 -8.91 -8.97
N ASN A 433 -24.11 -8.64 -8.38
CA ASN A 433 -23.63 -9.27 -7.14
C ASN A 433 -23.47 -8.26 -5.99
N ARG A 434 -24.23 -7.19 -6.02
CA ARG A 434 -24.13 -6.02 -5.13
C ARG A 434 -24.01 -6.39 -3.65
N GLU A 435 -24.81 -7.36 -3.18
CA GLU A 435 -24.80 -7.79 -1.78
C GLU A 435 -23.46 -8.37 -1.31
N LYS A 436 -22.66 -8.93 -2.22
CA LYS A 436 -21.36 -9.55 -1.92
C LYS A 436 -20.19 -8.65 -2.27
N GLU A 437 -20.27 -7.95 -3.42
CA GLU A 437 -19.20 -7.11 -3.94
C GLU A 437 -19.24 -5.69 -3.40
N MET A 438 -20.42 -5.17 -3.09
CA MET A 438 -20.62 -3.78 -2.67
C MET A 438 -21.40 -3.66 -1.34
N PRO A 439 -21.12 -4.50 -0.30
CA PRO A 439 -21.87 -4.41 0.95
C PRO A 439 -21.57 -3.12 1.73
N TYR A 440 -20.43 -2.48 1.49
CA TYR A 440 -19.96 -1.32 2.23
C TYR A 440 -19.83 -0.06 1.38
N PHE A 441 -19.34 -0.17 0.13
CA PHE A 441 -19.13 0.95 -0.78
C PHE A 441 -19.42 0.56 -2.24
N GLY A 442 -19.69 1.55 -3.08
CA GLY A 442 -20.05 1.37 -4.48
C GLY A 442 -18.85 1.24 -5.42
N GLN A 443 -19.05 1.71 -6.67
CA GLN A 443 -18.06 1.65 -7.74
C GLN A 443 -18.00 2.95 -8.56
N ASP A 444 -18.10 4.08 -7.88
CA ASP A 444 -18.20 5.39 -8.50
C ASP A 444 -16.99 5.76 -9.38
N THR A 445 -15.79 5.32 -8.99
CA THR A 445 -14.58 5.54 -9.77
C THR A 445 -14.57 4.69 -11.05
N PHE A 446 -15.00 3.43 -10.97
CA PHE A 446 -15.16 2.58 -12.16
C PHE A 446 -16.14 3.17 -13.17
N LEU A 447 -17.28 3.70 -12.70
CA LEU A 447 -18.26 4.37 -13.56
C LEU A 447 -17.64 5.58 -14.26
N LYS A 448 -16.91 6.44 -13.54
CA LYS A 448 -16.18 7.59 -14.12
C LYS A 448 -15.11 7.16 -15.12
N ALA A 449 -14.38 6.08 -14.84
CA ALA A 449 -13.37 5.56 -15.75
C ALA A 449 -14.00 5.00 -17.04
N GLU A 450 -15.15 4.31 -16.93
CA GLU A 450 -15.85 3.75 -18.09
C GLU A 450 -16.34 4.83 -19.07
N GLU A 451 -16.65 6.05 -18.58
CA GLU A 451 -17.01 7.19 -19.41
C GLU A 451 -15.84 7.78 -20.22
N LYS A 452 -14.59 7.46 -19.87
CA LYS A 452 -13.41 8.05 -20.51
C LYS A 452 -13.19 7.53 -21.93
N GLY A 453 -12.66 8.41 -22.78
CA GLY A 453 -12.27 8.12 -24.16
C GLY A 453 -10.89 7.43 -24.27
N PRO A 454 -10.32 7.38 -25.48
CA PRO A 454 -8.99 6.81 -25.71
C PRO A 454 -7.88 7.71 -25.14
N LEU A 455 -6.69 7.14 -24.93
CA LEU A 455 -5.48 7.85 -24.43
C LEU A 455 -4.97 8.95 -25.37
N THR A 456 -5.56 9.11 -26.56
CA THR A 456 -5.28 10.21 -27.49
C THR A 456 -6.16 11.45 -27.24
N THR A 457 -7.08 11.38 -26.28
CA THR A 457 -7.95 12.50 -25.90
C THR A 457 -7.12 13.65 -25.33
N GLN A 458 -7.39 14.88 -25.75
CA GLN A 458 -6.60 16.06 -25.33
C GLN A 458 -6.62 16.24 -23.81
N GLU A 459 -7.77 16.00 -23.14
CA GLU A 459 -7.89 16.04 -21.67
C GLU A 459 -6.84 15.16 -20.99
N TYR A 460 -6.65 13.92 -21.47
CA TYR A 460 -5.65 13.00 -20.94
C TYR A 460 -4.22 13.49 -21.21
N VAL A 461 -3.93 13.88 -22.45
CA VAL A 461 -2.60 14.36 -22.84
C VAL A 461 -2.17 15.57 -22.01
N ASP A 462 -3.07 16.54 -21.82
CA ASP A 462 -2.81 17.73 -21.02
C ASP A 462 -2.64 17.41 -19.54
N ALA A 463 -3.46 16.50 -19.00
CA ALA A 463 -3.37 16.06 -17.61
C ALA A 463 -2.05 15.34 -17.32
N LEU A 464 -1.62 14.42 -18.18
CA LEU A 464 -0.35 13.71 -18.05
C LEU A 464 0.84 14.67 -18.16
N ALA A 465 0.81 15.59 -19.12
CA ALA A 465 1.85 16.63 -19.26
C ALA A 465 1.93 17.50 -18.00
N LYS A 466 0.79 17.89 -17.43
CA LYS A 466 0.70 18.67 -16.20
C LYS A 466 1.28 17.89 -15.00
N ASN A 467 0.97 16.59 -14.89
CA ASN A 467 1.55 15.72 -13.86
C ASN A 467 3.07 15.71 -13.94
N HIS A 468 3.64 15.47 -15.12
CA HIS A 468 5.09 15.48 -15.32
C HIS A 468 5.72 16.85 -15.03
N GLN A 469 5.08 17.94 -15.44
CA GLN A 469 5.56 19.28 -15.16
C GLN A 469 5.59 19.54 -13.66
N LEU A 470 4.47 19.32 -12.95
CA LEU A 470 4.32 19.71 -11.56
C LEU A 470 5.01 18.75 -10.59
N ALA A 471 4.99 17.43 -10.83
CA ALA A 471 5.57 16.47 -9.90
C ALA A 471 7.08 16.25 -10.13
N ARG A 472 7.54 16.26 -11.39
CA ARG A 472 8.95 16.08 -11.78
C ARG A 472 9.67 17.41 -11.84
N LYS A 473 9.58 18.11 -13.01
CA LYS A 473 10.40 19.26 -13.38
C LYS A 473 10.33 20.42 -12.38
N GLU A 474 9.12 20.86 -12.01
CA GLU A 474 8.87 21.96 -11.08
C GLU A 474 8.70 21.47 -9.63
N GLY A 475 8.59 20.17 -9.43
CA GLY A 475 8.39 19.52 -8.15
C GLY A 475 9.69 19.02 -7.53
N ILE A 476 9.85 17.68 -7.56
CA ILE A 476 10.98 17.00 -6.92
C ILE A 476 12.31 17.47 -7.51
N ASP A 477 12.45 17.51 -8.84
CA ASP A 477 13.72 17.86 -9.49
C ASP A 477 14.15 19.29 -9.15
N ALA A 478 13.23 20.27 -9.27
CA ALA A 478 13.55 21.66 -8.93
C ALA A 478 13.92 21.84 -7.45
N THR A 479 13.24 21.14 -6.55
CA THR A 479 13.52 21.20 -5.10
C THR A 479 14.91 20.62 -4.81
N MET A 480 15.23 19.48 -5.41
CA MET A 480 16.52 18.82 -5.22
C MET A 480 17.67 19.62 -5.86
N ASP A 481 17.48 20.19 -7.06
CA ASP A 481 18.50 21.02 -7.73
C ASP A 481 18.81 22.28 -6.96
N LYS A 482 17.76 23.03 -6.56
CA LYS A 482 17.90 24.30 -5.82
C LYS A 482 18.74 24.14 -4.56
N ASN A 483 18.64 22.99 -3.91
CA ASN A 483 19.25 22.75 -2.61
C ASN A 483 20.41 21.73 -2.66
N ASN A 484 20.74 21.21 -3.83
CA ASN A 484 21.75 20.16 -4.04
C ASN A 484 21.53 18.97 -3.11
N LEU A 485 20.32 18.33 -3.19
CA LEU A 485 19.89 17.28 -2.27
C LEU A 485 20.16 15.88 -2.83
N ASP A 486 20.48 14.96 -1.91
CA ASP A 486 20.55 13.51 -2.17
C ASP A 486 19.17 12.84 -2.02
N ALA A 487 18.34 13.34 -1.11
CA ALA A 487 16.99 12.83 -0.82
C ALA A 487 16.09 13.91 -0.24
N LEU A 488 14.77 13.63 -0.29
CA LEU A 488 13.72 14.34 0.41
C LEU A 488 13.12 13.43 1.47
N ILE A 489 12.60 14.00 2.57
CA ILE A 489 11.93 13.26 3.62
C ILE A 489 10.65 13.91 4.08
N GLY A 490 9.73 13.07 4.56
CA GLY A 490 8.51 13.46 5.26
C GLY A 490 7.91 12.27 6.01
N PRO A 491 6.93 12.50 6.90
CA PRO A 491 6.18 11.40 7.49
C PRO A 491 5.50 10.57 6.39
N THR A 492 5.56 9.24 6.49
CA THR A 492 4.89 8.36 5.51
C THR A 492 3.37 8.46 5.64
N GLY A 493 2.88 8.66 6.85
CA GLY A 493 1.47 8.84 7.21
C GLY A 493 1.28 8.90 8.72
N GLY A 494 0.02 9.00 9.15
CA GLY A 494 -0.38 8.92 10.56
C GLY A 494 -0.39 7.48 11.10
N PRO A 495 -0.67 7.31 12.41
CA PRO A 495 -0.90 5.99 13.00
C PRO A 495 -2.17 5.35 12.42
N ALA A 496 -2.23 4.02 12.41
CA ALA A 496 -3.36 3.27 11.89
C ALA A 496 -4.69 3.69 12.55
N TRP A 497 -5.73 3.96 11.74
CA TRP A 497 -7.07 4.35 12.15
C TRP A 497 -7.96 3.13 12.45
N LEU A 498 -9.11 3.33 13.09
CA LEU A 498 -10.10 2.28 13.29
C LEU A 498 -10.67 1.82 11.95
N THR A 499 -10.81 0.52 11.75
CA THR A 499 -11.51 -0.02 10.59
C THR A 499 -13.00 0.36 10.66
N ASP A 500 -13.47 1.14 9.69
CA ASP A 500 -14.85 1.65 9.62
C ASP A 500 -15.43 1.39 8.22
N HIS A 501 -16.31 0.40 8.12
CA HIS A 501 -16.96 0.05 6.86
C HIS A 501 -18.11 1.00 6.49
N ILE A 502 -18.52 1.91 7.38
CA ILE A 502 -19.62 2.86 7.16
C ILE A 502 -19.07 4.19 6.64
N ASN A 503 -18.04 4.72 7.31
CA ASN A 503 -17.47 6.03 6.97
C ASN A 503 -16.24 5.92 6.05
N GLY A 504 -15.71 4.71 5.84
CA GLY A 504 -14.51 4.48 5.03
C GLY A 504 -13.21 4.79 5.78
N ASP A 505 -12.14 4.98 5.03
CA ASP A 505 -10.81 5.24 5.58
C ASP A 505 -10.69 6.65 6.18
N SER A 506 -10.03 6.75 7.33
CA SER A 506 -9.65 8.00 7.99
C SER A 506 -8.13 8.16 7.95
N PHE A 507 -7.57 8.22 6.74
CA PHE A 507 -6.14 8.39 6.52
C PHE A 507 -5.73 9.86 6.70
N ASP A 508 -4.78 10.11 7.59
CA ASP A 508 -4.25 11.45 7.84
C ASP A 508 -2.79 11.57 7.44
N GLY A 509 -2.47 12.67 6.75
CA GLY A 509 -1.12 13.03 6.33
C GLY A 509 -0.60 12.16 5.19
N GLY A 510 0.69 12.25 4.94
CA GLY A 510 1.38 11.44 3.93
C GLY A 510 2.29 12.25 3.03
N SER A 511 3.29 11.56 2.45
CA SER A 511 4.28 12.16 1.55
C SER A 511 4.45 11.38 0.23
N SER A 512 3.54 10.44 -0.09
CA SER A 512 3.67 9.58 -1.28
C SER A 512 3.40 10.30 -2.59
N GLY A 513 2.38 11.20 -2.64
CA GLY A 513 1.80 11.71 -3.89
C GLY A 513 2.80 12.35 -4.86
N ALA A 514 3.77 13.15 -4.37
CA ALA A 514 4.74 13.76 -5.28
C ALA A 514 5.62 12.71 -5.99
N ALA A 515 6.09 11.68 -5.26
CA ALA A 515 6.88 10.59 -5.81
C ALA A 515 6.03 9.65 -6.69
N ALA A 516 4.77 9.41 -6.32
CA ALA A 516 3.83 8.60 -7.07
C ALA A 516 3.55 9.19 -8.45
N VAL A 517 3.08 10.45 -8.50
CA VAL A 517 2.75 11.16 -9.75
C VAL A 517 3.97 11.39 -10.62
N ALA A 518 5.16 11.58 -10.02
CA ALA A 518 6.40 11.64 -10.75
C ALA A 518 6.85 10.28 -11.31
N GLY A 519 6.33 9.16 -10.82
CA GLY A 519 6.86 7.83 -11.12
C GLY A 519 8.23 7.59 -10.48
N TYR A 520 8.59 8.31 -9.42
CA TYR A 520 9.89 8.32 -8.74
C TYR A 520 9.89 7.40 -7.51
N PRO A 521 11.07 6.99 -7.01
CA PRO A 521 11.16 6.04 -5.91
C PRO A 521 10.80 6.65 -4.56
N ASN A 522 10.24 5.81 -3.69
CA ASN A 522 9.94 6.12 -2.30
C ASN A 522 10.23 4.90 -1.40
N ILE A 523 10.93 5.10 -0.30
CA ILE A 523 11.25 4.06 0.68
C ILE A 523 10.72 4.51 2.04
N THR A 524 9.87 3.70 2.67
CA THR A 524 9.46 3.92 4.05
C THR A 524 10.21 3.02 5.02
N VAL A 525 10.56 3.56 6.18
CA VAL A 525 11.23 2.85 7.28
C VAL A 525 10.52 3.20 8.59
N PRO A 526 10.33 2.26 9.53
CA PRO A 526 9.78 2.56 10.84
C PRO A 526 10.58 3.66 11.57
N ALA A 527 9.90 4.68 12.09
CA ALA A 527 10.50 5.84 12.76
C ALA A 527 10.10 5.97 14.23
N GLY A 528 8.94 5.44 14.65
CA GLY A 528 8.46 5.52 16.02
C GLY A 528 7.13 4.81 16.24
N PHE A 529 6.55 5.02 17.42
CA PHE A 529 5.25 4.46 17.81
C PHE A 529 4.41 5.49 18.52
N ILE A 530 3.09 5.47 18.25
CA ILE A 530 2.08 6.27 18.96
C ILE A 530 1.06 5.28 19.54
N ALA A 531 0.90 5.25 20.86
CA ALA A 531 0.01 4.29 21.54
C ALA A 531 0.20 2.82 21.08
N GLY A 532 1.45 2.41 20.79
CA GLY A 532 1.79 1.07 20.30
C GLY A 532 1.59 0.87 18.80
N LEU A 533 1.06 1.84 18.06
CA LEU A 533 0.92 1.80 16.59
C LEU A 533 2.16 2.39 15.92
N PRO A 534 2.73 1.73 14.91
CA PRO A 534 3.93 2.22 14.23
C PRO A 534 3.66 3.43 13.35
N VAL A 535 4.69 4.27 13.21
CA VAL A 535 4.76 5.41 12.29
C VAL A 535 6.09 5.32 11.54
N GLY A 536 6.07 5.54 10.23
CA GLY A 536 7.24 5.51 9.34
C GLY A 536 7.64 6.89 8.84
N ILE A 537 8.90 6.96 8.40
CA ILE A 537 9.47 8.07 7.65
C ILE A 537 9.74 7.65 6.22
N SER A 538 9.35 8.46 5.25
CA SER A 538 9.61 8.27 3.83
C SER A 538 10.90 8.97 3.42
N PHE A 539 11.72 8.26 2.64
CA PHE A 539 12.87 8.78 1.89
C PHE A 539 12.55 8.66 0.40
N PHE A 540 12.50 9.78 -0.31
CA PHE A 540 12.18 9.80 -1.73
C PHE A 540 13.07 10.77 -2.49
N GLY A 541 13.12 10.64 -3.81
CA GLY A 541 14.02 11.44 -4.61
C GLY A 541 13.73 11.33 -6.10
N ARG A 542 14.73 11.62 -6.95
CA ARG A 542 14.62 11.54 -8.40
C ARG A 542 14.48 10.11 -8.91
N ALA A 543 14.06 9.97 -10.15
CA ALA A 543 14.12 8.67 -10.83
C ALA A 543 15.52 8.04 -10.71
N TRP A 544 15.56 6.75 -10.46
CA TRP A 544 16.77 5.92 -10.37
C TRP A 544 17.67 6.25 -9.17
N SER A 545 17.12 6.89 -8.14
CA SER A 545 17.86 7.20 -6.91
C SER A 545 17.80 6.09 -5.85
N GLU A 546 17.25 4.92 -6.14
CA GLU A 546 17.17 3.79 -5.21
C GLU A 546 18.50 3.47 -4.51
N PRO A 547 19.67 3.47 -5.19
CA PRO A 547 20.96 3.25 -4.53
C PRO A 547 21.24 4.24 -3.39
N VAL A 548 20.93 5.51 -3.62
CA VAL A 548 21.13 6.59 -2.63
C VAL A 548 20.10 6.47 -1.51
N LEU A 549 18.83 6.26 -1.85
CA LEU A 549 17.76 6.13 -0.86
C LEU A 549 17.95 4.90 0.03
N ILE A 550 18.34 3.74 -0.53
CA ILE A 550 18.66 2.53 0.23
C ILE A 550 19.84 2.78 1.19
N ARG A 551 20.88 3.47 0.75
CA ARG A 551 22.03 3.84 1.58
C ARG A 551 21.60 4.67 2.78
N ILE A 552 20.79 5.69 2.57
CA ILE A 552 20.29 6.61 3.61
C ILE A 552 19.32 5.86 4.55
N ALA A 553 18.34 5.16 4.00
CA ALA A 553 17.34 4.40 4.75
C ALA A 553 17.98 3.31 5.63
N TYR A 554 18.98 2.58 5.10
CA TYR A 554 19.72 1.58 5.86
C TYR A 554 20.49 2.21 7.02
N SER A 555 21.22 3.31 6.78
CA SER A 555 21.94 4.02 7.84
C SER A 555 20.99 4.52 8.94
N PHE A 556 19.82 5.04 8.58
CA PHE A 556 18.78 5.45 9.51
C PHE A 556 18.24 4.26 10.33
N GLU A 557 17.89 3.15 9.66
CA GLU A 557 17.45 1.92 10.31
C GLU A 557 18.48 1.42 11.34
N GLN A 558 19.77 1.36 10.96
CA GLN A 558 20.85 0.88 11.85
C GLN A 558 21.07 1.80 13.05
N ALA A 559 20.86 3.11 12.87
CA ALA A 559 21.00 4.10 13.94
C ALA A 559 19.83 4.07 14.94
N THR A 560 18.63 3.69 14.49
CA THR A 560 17.41 3.79 15.30
C THR A 560 16.91 2.44 15.82
N LYS A 561 16.91 1.40 14.99
CA LYS A 561 16.38 0.06 15.29
C LYS A 561 15.00 0.10 15.94
N VAL A 562 14.11 0.92 15.38
CA VAL A 562 12.82 1.25 15.98
C VAL A 562 11.83 0.08 15.95
N ARG A 563 11.91 -0.79 14.92
CA ARG A 563 10.93 -1.87 14.74
C ARG A 563 10.77 -2.72 16.01
N LYS A 564 9.52 -3.02 16.33
CA LYS A 564 9.10 -4.00 17.35
C LYS A 564 8.09 -4.95 16.70
N PRO A 565 8.11 -6.25 16.99
CA PRO A 565 7.10 -7.17 16.48
C PRO A 565 5.71 -6.81 17.03
N PRO A 566 4.63 -7.10 16.29
CA PRO A 566 3.27 -6.88 16.76
C PRO A 566 2.88 -7.85 17.88
N SER A 567 1.96 -7.41 18.73
CA SER A 567 1.44 -8.20 19.86
C SER A 567 -0.02 -8.59 19.75
N PHE A 568 -0.66 -8.34 18.62
CA PHE A 568 -2.02 -8.75 18.27
C PHE A 568 -3.07 -8.30 19.30
N LEU A 569 -2.93 -7.09 19.82
CA LEU A 569 -3.86 -6.53 20.79
C LEU A 569 -5.26 -6.41 20.18
N PRO A 570 -6.34 -6.65 20.93
CA PRO A 570 -7.69 -6.41 20.44
C PRO A 570 -7.92 -4.95 20.05
N THR A 571 -7.33 -4.01 20.81
CA THR A 571 -7.33 -2.57 20.58
C THR A 571 -6.08 -1.94 21.21
N VAL A 572 -5.82 -0.67 20.91
CA VAL A 572 -4.71 0.07 21.52
C VAL A 572 -4.97 0.36 22.98
N ASN A 573 -3.90 0.33 23.79
CA ASN A 573 -3.93 0.80 25.17
C ASN A 573 -3.52 2.28 25.17
N ILE A 574 -4.46 3.16 25.48
CA ILE A 574 -4.25 4.63 25.59
C ILE A 574 -4.07 4.98 27.06
#